data_4890aac7cd66fdd2eaf19f61e5b6a2f0
#
_entry.id   4890aac7cd66fdd2eaf19f61e5b6a2f0
#
_cell.length_a   1.000
_cell.length_b   1.000
_cell.length_c   1.000
_cell.angle_alpha   90.00
_cell.angle_beta   90.00
_cell.angle_gamma   90.00
#
_symmetry.space_group_name_H-M   'P 1'
#
loop_
_entity.id
_entity.type
_entity.pdbx_description
1 polymer ?
#
loop_
_entity_poly.entity_id
_entity_poly.type
_entity_poly.pdbx_seq_one_letter_code
_entity_poly.pdbx_strand_id
1 'polypeptide(L)'
;AARTSLPQALKVSFGGGTVMGLGVAGLAVLGLTGFFIIFFRYFMNGVWTSTEDMTIVLETLAGFSLGAESIALFARVGGGIYTKAADVGADLVGKVEAGIPEDDPRNPATIADNVGDNVGDVAGMGADLFGSYVATVLAAMVLGNYVIKDMGGKIDDIFGGIGPILLPMAIAGFGILFSIIGTMLVKISSDDAKEAQVQKALNIGNWVSIGLTLIACYFLVEYMLPSTMKMEFYGEGLKEISSMRVFYATIVGLVVGGAISSVTEYYTGLGTNPVMAIVQKSSTGAGTNVIAGLATGMISTFPTVILFAAAIWSSYAFAGFYGVALAASAMMATTAMQLAIDAFGPISDNAGGIAEMSELPKEVRTRTDILDSVGNTTAATGKGFAIASAALTSLALFAAYVTFTGIDGINIFKAPVLAMLFIGGMIPVVFSALAMNSVGKAAMDMVYEVRRQFKEIPG
;
A
#
# COMPACT_ATOMS: atom_id res chain seq x y z
N ALA A 1 15.17 15.65 18.13
CA ALA A 1 14.67 14.49 18.88
C ALA A 1 15.81 13.48 19.10
N ALA A 2 16.53 13.04 18.06
CA ALA A 2 17.61 12.07 18.18
C ALA A 2 18.80 12.54 19.07
N ARG A 3 19.00 13.86 19.23
CA ARG A 3 19.95 14.41 20.21
C ARG A 3 19.56 14.09 21.66
N THR A 4 18.28 13.87 21.94
CA THR A 4 17.76 13.65 23.29
C THR A 4 17.75 12.17 23.63
N SER A 5 17.07 11.34 22.84
CA SER A 5 16.98 9.89 23.06
C SER A 5 16.37 9.17 21.85
N LEU A 6 16.57 7.86 21.77
CA LEU A 6 15.95 6.99 20.76
C LEU A 6 14.40 6.96 20.88
N PRO A 7 13.80 6.86 22.10
CA PRO A 7 12.34 6.96 22.23
C PRO A 7 11.76 8.27 21.70
N GLN A 8 12.45 9.39 21.91
CA GLN A 8 12.01 10.68 21.41
C GLN A 8 12.20 10.79 19.89
N ALA A 9 13.25 10.21 19.33
CA ALA A 9 13.47 10.13 17.90
C ALA A 9 12.35 9.32 17.22
N LEU A 10 12.05 8.12 17.72
CA LEU A 10 10.93 7.31 17.23
C LEU A 10 9.59 8.06 17.31
N LYS A 11 9.32 8.73 18.42
CA LYS A 11 8.06 9.48 18.58
C LYS A 11 7.89 10.56 17.52
N VAL A 12 8.96 11.24 17.13
CA VAL A 12 8.89 12.33 16.14
C VAL A 12 8.83 11.77 14.72
N SER A 13 9.68 10.80 14.35
CA SER A 13 9.68 10.22 13.00
C SER A 13 8.40 9.44 12.72
N PHE A 14 7.94 8.62 13.67
CA PHE A 14 6.67 7.90 13.55
C PHE A 14 5.46 8.86 13.61
N GLY A 15 5.56 9.96 14.34
CA GLY A 15 4.56 11.04 14.35
C GLY A 15 4.41 11.67 12.95
N GLY A 16 5.52 11.92 12.25
CA GLY A 16 5.51 12.38 10.85
C GLY A 16 4.85 11.35 9.92
N GLY A 17 5.24 10.08 10.04
CA GLY A 17 4.59 8.97 9.32
C GLY A 17 3.09 8.88 9.61
N THR A 18 2.67 9.08 10.85
CA THR A 18 1.24 9.09 11.25
C THR A 18 0.45 10.21 10.57
N VAL A 19 1.03 11.40 10.44
CA VAL A 19 0.39 12.51 9.71
C VAL A 19 0.16 12.12 8.25
N MET A 20 1.14 11.50 7.61
CA MET A 20 0.99 11.01 6.24
C MET A 20 -0.08 9.92 6.13
N GLY A 21 -0.02 8.89 6.98
CA GLY A 21 -0.95 7.77 6.94
C GLY A 21 -2.40 8.18 7.17
N LEU A 22 -2.66 8.95 8.23
CA LEU A 22 -4.00 9.45 8.54
C LEU A 22 -4.49 10.48 7.53
N GLY A 23 -3.59 11.33 7.00
CA GLY A 23 -3.92 12.31 5.97
C GLY A 23 -4.40 11.64 4.68
N VAL A 24 -3.65 10.68 4.18
CA VAL A 24 -3.98 9.92 2.95
C VAL A 24 -5.30 9.17 3.09
N ALA A 25 -5.43 8.33 4.12
CA ALA A 25 -6.65 7.54 4.31
C ALA A 25 -7.86 8.44 4.64
N GLY A 26 -7.68 9.47 5.46
CA GLY A 26 -8.71 10.43 5.81
C GLY A 26 -9.24 11.19 4.60
N LEU A 27 -8.37 11.72 3.75
CA LEU A 27 -8.75 12.42 2.52
C LEU A 27 -9.43 11.47 1.52
N ALA A 28 -9.00 10.22 1.41
CA ALA A 28 -9.64 9.23 0.56
C ALA A 28 -11.09 8.95 0.98
N VAL A 29 -11.32 8.69 2.28
CA VAL A 29 -12.67 8.44 2.81
C VAL A 29 -13.54 9.69 2.74
N LEU A 30 -13.00 10.86 3.07
CA LEU A 30 -13.74 12.13 2.96
C LEU A 30 -14.11 12.44 1.51
N GLY A 31 -13.19 12.23 0.55
CA GLY A 31 -13.46 12.43 -0.87
C GLY A 31 -14.54 11.48 -1.38
N LEU A 32 -14.38 10.17 -1.14
CA LEU A 32 -15.38 9.16 -1.53
C LEU A 32 -16.75 9.46 -0.92
N THR A 33 -16.81 9.68 0.39
CA THR A 33 -18.07 9.93 1.10
C THR A 33 -18.71 11.24 0.65
N GLY A 34 -17.90 12.30 0.52
CA GLY A 34 -18.40 13.62 0.11
C GLY A 34 -18.99 13.60 -1.31
N PHE A 35 -18.25 13.05 -2.28
CA PHE A 35 -18.73 12.92 -3.65
C PHE A 35 -19.91 11.95 -3.76
N PHE A 36 -19.88 10.83 -3.03
CA PHE A 36 -21.03 9.92 -2.98
C PHE A 36 -22.31 10.63 -2.52
N ILE A 37 -22.25 11.40 -1.42
CA ILE A 37 -23.40 12.14 -0.91
C ILE A 37 -23.89 13.19 -1.94
N ILE A 38 -22.95 13.90 -2.58
CA ILE A 38 -23.29 14.91 -3.61
C ILE A 38 -24.00 14.24 -4.79
N PHE A 39 -23.45 13.17 -5.36
CA PHE A 39 -23.99 12.51 -6.53
C PHE A 39 -25.29 11.75 -6.19
N PHE A 40 -25.37 11.12 -5.02
CA PHE A 40 -26.60 10.48 -4.55
C PHE A 40 -27.75 11.49 -4.41
N ARG A 41 -27.46 12.69 -3.88
CA ARG A 41 -28.45 13.76 -3.82
C ARG A 41 -28.80 14.33 -5.19
N TYR A 42 -27.82 14.48 -6.06
CA TYR A 42 -28.01 15.08 -7.38
C TYR A 42 -28.84 14.17 -8.32
N PHE A 43 -28.50 12.89 -8.40
CA PHE A 43 -29.13 11.95 -9.32
C PHE A 43 -30.37 11.26 -8.74
N MET A 44 -30.41 11.04 -7.43
CA MET A 44 -31.47 10.26 -6.76
C MET A 44 -32.23 11.08 -5.68
N ASN A 45 -32.04 12.38 -5.61
CA ASN A 45 -32.65 13.25 -4.59
C ASN A 45 -32.40 12.80 -3.14
N GLY A 46 -31.36 12.01 -2.89
CA GLY A 46 -31.02 11.47 -1.57
C GLY A 46 -31.93 10.33 -1.07
N VAL A 47 -32.70 9.72 -1.96
CA VAL A 47 -33.60 8.59 -1.65
C VAL A 47 -33.37 7.48 -2.66
N TRP A 48 -33.37 6.22 -2.20
CA TRP A 48 -33.26 5.06 -3.09
C TRP A 48 -34.38 5.04 -4.15
N THR A 49 -33.99 4.94 -5.40
CA THR A 49 -34.92 4.84 -6.55
C THR A 49 -34.80 3.50 -7.26
N SER A 50 -33.61 3.22 -7.80
CA SER A 50 -33.34 1.99 -8.52
C SER A 50 -31.83 1.65 -8.52
N THR A 51 -31.48 0.41 -8.88
CA THR A 51 -30.09 -0.02 -9.11
C THR A 51 -29.47 0.68 -10.32
N GLU A 52 -30.26 1.01 -11.31
CA GLU A 52 -29.85 1.72 -12.53
C GLU A 52 -29.43 3.15 -12.21
N ASP A 53 -30.23 3.88 -11.45
CA ASP A 53 -29.89 5.25 -11.02
C ASP A 53 -28.65 5.25 -10.10
N MET A 54 -28.54 4.25 -9.22
CA MET A 54 -27.35 4.08 -8.37
C MET A 54 -26.09 3.76 -9.19
N THR A 55 -26.23 3.03 -10.29
CA THR A 55 -25.12 2.80 -11.22
C THR A 55 -24.58 4.12 -11.77
N ILE A 56 -25.45 5.08 -12.13
CA ILE A 56 -25.03 6.42 -12.58
C ILE A 56 -24.25 7.16 -11.48
N VAL A 57 -24.72 7.07 -10.22
CA VAL A 57 -24.03 7.65 -9.07
C VAL A 57 -22.61 7.09 -8.94
N LEU A 58 -22.47 5.76 -9.00
CA LEU A 58 -21.21 5.06 -8.81
C LEU A 58 -20.25 5.24 -10.01
N GLU A 59 -20.77 5.26 -11.24
CA GLU A 59 -19.98 5.56 -12.43
C GLU A 59 -19.44 7.00 -12.42
N THR A 60 -20.26 7.95 -11.96
CA THR A 60 -19.80 9.33 -11.78
C THR A 60 -18.72 9.42 -10.70
N LEU A 61 -18.89 8.66 -9.61
CA LEU A 61 -17.89 8.54 -8.55
C LEU A 61 -16.61 7.88 -9.04
N ALA A 62 -16.66 7.01 -10.06
CA ALA A 62 -15.48 6.42 -10.68
C ALA A 62 -14.56 7.47 -11.33
N GLY A 63 -15.09 8.63 -11.71
CA GLY A 63 -14.27 9.77 -12.16
C GLY A 63 -13.31 10.27 -11.08
N PHE A 64 -13.72 10.26 -9.81
CA PHE A 64 -12.83 10.57 -8.69
C PHE A 64 -11.72 9.52 -8.54
N SER A 65 -12.06 8.23 -8.64
CA SER A 65 -11.08 7.15 -8.59
C SER A 65 -10.07 7.23 -9.75
N LEU A 66 -10.54 7.50 -10.97
CA LEU A 66 -9.68 7.67 -12.14
C LEU A 66 -8.71 8.85 -11.97
N GLY A 67 -9.19 9.96 -11.42
CA GLY A 67 -8.33 11.12 -11.08
C GLY A 67 -7.29 10.77 -10.04
N ALA A 68 -7.68 10.08 -8.97
CA ALA A 68 -6.79 9.61 -7.92
C ALA A 68 -5.69 8.70 -8.46
N GLU A 69 -6.04 7.68 -9.26
CA GLU A 69 -5.10 6.75 -9.86
C GLU A 69 -4.17 7.43 -10.89
N SER A 70 -4.68 8.40 -11.65
CA SER A 70 -3.85 9.14 -12.61
C SER A 70 -2.77 9.94 -11.92
N ILE A 71 -3.10 10.66 -10.84
CA ILE A 71 -2.12 11.41 -10.05
C ILE A 71 -1.17 10.45 -9.32
N ALA A 72 -1.70 9.36 -8.76
CA ALA A 72 -0.91 8.34 -8.10
C ALA A 72 0.16 7.75 -9.03
N LEU A 73 -0.19 7.44 -10.27
CA LEU A 73 0.74 6.94 -11.29
C LEU A 73 1.90 7.94 -11.50
N PHE A 74 1.60 9.22 -11.76
CA PHE A 74 2.64 10.23 -11.99
C PHE A 74 3.49 10.49 -10.75
N ALA A 75 2.89 10.62 -9.57
CA ALA A 75 3.61 10.84 -8.33
C ALA A 75 4.49 9.63 -7.96
N ARG A 76 3.98 8.40 -8.12
CA ARG A 76 4.71 7.18 -7.79
C ARG A 76 5.86 6.91 -8.76
N VAL A 77 5.61 7.01 -10.07
CA VAL A 77 6.61 6.73 -11.09
C VAL A 77 7.63 7.85 -11.17
N GLY A 78 7.18 9.10 -11.29
CA GLY A 78 8.08 10.26 -11.37
C GLY A 78 8.88 10.46 -10.07
N GLY A 79 8.23 10.37 -8.92
CA GLY A 79 8.88 10.42 -7.62
C GLY A 79 9.90 9.30 -7.42
N GLY A 80 9.53 8.05 -7.76
CA GLY A 80 10.43 6.90 -7.65
C GLY A 80 11.65 6.99 -8.58
N ILE A 81 11.49 7.52 -9.81
CA ILE A 81 12.61 7.78 -10.72
C ILE A 81 13.54 8.83 -10.11
N TYR A 82 12.99 9.94 -9.62
CA TYR A 82 13.77 11.00 -9.01
C TYR A 82 14.55 10.50 -7.79
N THR A 83 13.89 9.84 -6.84
CA THR A 83 14.51 9.31 -5.62
C THR A 83 15.67 8.36 -5.96
N LYS A 84 15.42 7.37 -6.82
CA LYS A 84 16.46 6.38 -7.13
C LYS A 84 17.55 6.95 -8.03
N ALA A 85 17.30 7.97 -8.82
CA ALA A 85 18.32 8.67 -9.56
C ALA A 85 19.23 9.50 -8.64
N ALA A 86 18.64 10.15 -7.62
CA ALA A 86 19.40 10.93 -6.63
C ALA A 86 20.28 10.01 -5.77
N ASP A 87 19.72 8.96 -5.20
CA ASP A 87 20.41 7.94 -4.41
C ASP A 87 21.59 7.32 -5.19
N VAL A 88 21.33 6.74 -6.37
CA VAL A 88 22.39 6.12 -7.21
C VAL A 88 23.41 7.17 -7.67
N GLY A 89 22.98 8.36 -8.05
CA GLY A 89 23.87 9.44 -8.47
C GLY A 89 24.79 9.93 -7.34
N ALA A 90 24.24 10.11 -6.14
CA ALA A 90 24.99 10.50 -4.95
C ALA A 90 26.04 9.45 -4.57
N ASP A 91 25.64 8.17 -4.60
CA ASP A 91 26.52 7.05 -4.27
C ASP A 91 27.66 6.86 -5.27
N LEU A 92 27.37 6.95 -6.56
CA LEU A 92 28.40 6.82 -7.60
C LEU A 92 29.48 7.89 -7.47
N VAL A 93 29.09 9.14 -7.32
CA VAL A 93 30.05 10.26 -7.22
C VAL A 93 30.73 10.26 -5.85
N GLY A 94 29.99 10.07 -4.77
CA GLY A 94 30.54 10.14 -3.41
C GLY A 94 31.37 8.91 -3.06
N LYS A 95 30.73 7.76 -2.93
CA LYS A 95 31.36 6.54 -2.44
C LYS A 95 32.35 5.93 -3.44
N VAL A 96 31.99 5.86 -4.73
CA VAL A 96 32.78 5.14 -5.74
C VAL A 96 33.88 6.02 -6.35
N GLU A 97 33.55 7.26 -6.77
CA GLU A 97 34.49 8.14 -7.45
C GLU A 97 35.36 8.96 -6.49
N ALA A 98 34.74 9.66 -5.54
CA ALA A 98 35.45 10.54 -4.62
C ALA A 98 35.99 9.83 -3.37
N GLY A 99 35.51 8.61 -3.08
CA GLY A 99 35.93 7.83 -1.91
C GLY A 99 35.54 8.48 -0.57
N ILE A 100 34.51 9.29 -0.56
CA ILE A 100 33.95 9.94 0.66
C ILE A 100 32.83 9.10 1.25
N PRO A 101 32.61 9.18 2.58
CA PRO A 101 31.53 8.46 3.23
C PRO A 101 30.14 8.83 2.69
N GLU A 102 29.17 7.99 3.02
CA GLU A 102 27.75 8.27 2.82
C GLU A 102 27.33 9.51 3.60
N ASP A 103 26.43 10.32 3.05
CA ASP A 103 25.94 11.57 3.64
C ASP A 103 26.99 12.63 3.96
N ASP A 104 28.19 12.51 3.39
CA ASP A 104 29.27 13.48 3.62
C ASP A 104 28.87 14.87 3.10
N PRO A 105 29.02 15.95 3.90
CA PRO A 105 28.63 17.30 3.51
C PRO A 105 29.36 17.84 2.27
N ARG A 106 30.45 17.24 1.89
CA ARG A 106 31.19 17.57 0.65
C ARG A 106 30.48 17.11 -0.62
N ASN A 107 29.55 16.14 -0.50
CA ASN A 107 28.79 15.66 -1.64
C ASN A 107 27.47 16.44 -1.80
N PRO A 108 27.36 17.36 -2.79
CA PRO A 108 26.14 18.14 -2.97
C PRO A 108 24.92 17.30 -3.35
N ALA A 109 25.12 16.07 -3.87
CA ALA A 109 24.04 15.18 -4.23
C ALA A 109 23.30 14.60 -3.00
N THR A 110 23.89 14.60 -1.81
CA THR A 110 23.25 14.20 -0.56
C THR A 110 21.96 15.03 -0.28
N ILE A 111 21.96 16.31 -0.66
CA ILE A 111 20.75 17.15 -0.54
C ILE A 111 19.65 16.66 -1.48
N ALA A 112 20.00 16.30 -2.71
CA ALA A 112 19.04 15.80 -3.69
C ALA A 112 18.49 14.43 -3.28
N ASP A 113 19.30 13.59 -2.66
CA ASP A 113 18.92 12.31 -2.11
C ASP A 113 17.89 12.45 -0.98
N ASN A 114 18.20 13.25 0.04
CA ASN A 114 17.25 13.57 1.12
C ASN A 114 15.93 14.18 0.63
N VAL A 115 15.95 15.01 -0.42
CA VAL A 115 14.73 15.53 -1.07
C VAL A 115 13.99 14.40 -1.80
N GLY A 116 14.73 13.52 -2.46
CA GLY A 116 14.22 12.38 -3.19
C GLY A 116 13.35 11.47 -2.32
N ASP A 117 13.79 11.13 -1.13
CA ASP A 117 13.04 10.29 -0.18
C ASP A 117 11.66 10.88 0.15
N ASN A 118 11.60 12.21 0.34
CA ASN A 118 10.30 12.87 0.57
C ASN A 118 9.41 12.84 -0.68
N VAL A 119 9.98 12.93 -1.88
CA VAL A 119 9.23 12.95 -3.14
C VAL A 119 8.76 11.54 -3.53
N GLY A 120 9.65 10.56 -3.51
CA GLY A 120 9.37 9.19 -3.97
C GLY A 120 8.87 8.27 -2.89
N ASP A 121 9.58 8.20 -1.77
CA ASP A 121 9.31 7.19 -0.75
C ASP A 121 8.23 7.65 0.26
N VAL A 122 7.99 8.94 0.44
CA VAL A 122 6.86 9.45 1.23
C VAL A 122 5.68 9.81 0.33
N ALA A 123 5.81 10.85 -0.51
CA ALA A 123 4.68 11.37 -1.30
C ALA A 123 4.25 10.40 -2.40
N GLY A 124 5.19 9.79 -3.13
CA GLY A 124 4.90 8.82 -4.19
C GLY A 124 4.19 7.57 -3.65
N MET A 125 4.61 7.06 -2.50
CA MET A 125 3.97 5.90 -1.87
C MET A 125 2.61 6.23 -1.28
N GLY A 126 2.48 7.42 -0.67
CA GLY A 126 1.19 7.91 -0.19
C GLY A 126 0.16 8.08 -1.31
N ALA A 127 0.59 8.58 -2.47
CA ALA A 127 -0.28 8.72 -3.64
C ALA A 127 -0.73 7.35 -4.20
N ASP A 128 0.17 6.36 -4.26
CA ASP A 128 -0.13 4.99 -4.70
C ASP A 128 -1.19 4.33 -3.79
N LEU A 129 -0.99 4.39 -2.47
CA LEU A 129 -1.97 3.86 -1.52
C LEU A 129 -3.28 4.66 -1.49
N PHE A 130 -3.26 5.96 -1.77
CA PHE A 130 -4.46 6.77 -1.92
C PHE A 130 -5.32 6.27 -3.08
N GLY A 131 -4.73 6.11 -4.27
CA GLY A 131 -5.41 5.61 -5.46
C GLY A 131 -6.00 4.22 -5.23
N SER A 132 -5.16 3.28 -4.79
CA SER A 132 -5.59 1.90 -4.51
C SER A 132 -6.70 1.82 -3.46
N TYR A 133 -6.66 2.67 -2.43
CA TYR A 133 -7.69 2.72 -1.39
C TYR A 133 -9.03 3.19 -1.94
N VAL A 134 -9.02 4.28 -2.70
CA VAL A 134 -10.22 4.83 -3.36
C VAL A 134 -10.83 3.80 -4.32
N ALA A 135 -9.99 3.21 -5.19
CA ALA A 135 -10.45 2.23 -6.17
C ALA A 135 -11.04 0.96 -5.53
N THR A 136 -10.42 0.47 -4.45
CA THR A 136 -10.88 -0.72 -3.73
C THR A 136 -12.26 -0.49 -3.10
N VAL A 137 -12.42 0.61 -2.38
CA VAL A 137 -13.69 0.93 -1.73
C VAL A 137 -14.79 1.13 -2.77
N LEU A 138 -14.50 1.87 -3.85
CA LEU A 138 -15.45 2.08 -4.94
C LEU A 138 -15.85 0.76 -5.62
N ALA A 139 -14.89 -0.12 -5.94
CA ALA A 139 -15.20 -1.42 -6.55
C ALA A 139 -16.13 -2.25 -5.66
N ALA A 140 -15.91 -2.24 -4.34
CA ALA A 140 -16.79 -2.91 -3.39
C ALA A 140 -18.18 -2.26 -3.31
N MET A 141 -18.27 -0.92 -3.43
CA MET A 141 -19.56 -0.21 -3.51
C MET A 141 -20.33 -0.61 -4.78
N VAL A 142 -19.66 -0.68 -5.93
CA VAL A 142 -20.27 -1.13 -7.20
C VAL A 142 -20.80 -2.55 -7.06
N LEU A 143 -20.02 -3.47 -6.52
CA LEU A 143 -20.48 -4.85 -6.30
C LEU A 143 -21.58 -4.94 -5.24
N GLY A 144 -21.59 -4.03 -4.26
CA GLY A 144 -22.73 -3.86 -3.34
C GLY A 144 -24.04 -3.51 -4.04
N ASN A 145 -23.99 -2.67 -5.08
CA ASN A 145 -25.18 -2.37 -5.91
C ASN A 145 -25.67 -3.61 -6.67
N TYR A 146 -24.75 -4.48 -7.14
CA TYR A 146 -25.15 -5.74 -7.77
C TYR A 146 -25.78 -6.72 -6.77
N VAL A 147 -25.33 -6.77 -5.53
CA VAL A 147 -26.00 -7.53 -4.47
C VAL A 147 -27.47 -7.08 -4.31
N ILE A 148 -27.70 -5.76 -4.32
CA ILE A 148 -29.08 -5.22 -4.25
C ILE A 148 -29.89 -5.64 -5.49
N LYS A 149 -29.29 -5.62 -6.68
CA LYS A 149 -29.92 -6.08 -7.92
C LYS A 149 -30.29 -7.56 -7.85
N ASP A 150 -29.39 -8.42 -7.38
CA ASP A 150 -29.63 -9.86 -7.21
C ASP A 150 -30.71 -10.17 -6.18
N MET A 151 -30.92 -9.26 -5.22
CA MET A 151 -32.02 -9.29 -4.25
C MET A 151 -33.35 -8.79 -4.80
N GLY A 152 -33.44 -8.47 -6.10
CA GLY A 152 -34.64 -7.96 -6.76
C GLY A 152 -34.75 -6.43 -6.75
N GLY A 153 -33.64 -5.73 -6.60
CA GLY A 153 -33.55 -4.27 -6.66
C GLY A 153 -33.97 -3.54 -5.38
N LYS A 154 -34.25 -4.27 -4.30
CA LYS A 154 -34.68 -3.68 -3.01
C LYS A 154 -34.20 -4.53 -1.84
N ILE A 155 -33.63 -3.87 -0.84
CA ILE A 155 -33.27 -4.48 0.44
C ILE A 155 -33.97 -3.72 1.56
N ASP A 156 -34.48 -4.43 2.54
CA ASP A 156 -35.01 -3.84 3.76
C ASP A 156 -33.89 -3.78 4.81
N ASP A 157 -33.29 -2.61 4.92
CA ASP A 157 -32.26 -2.29 5.90
C ASP A 157 -32.51 -0.91 6.51
N ILE A 158 -31.87 -0.62 7.63
CA ILE A 158 -31.97 0.67 8.33
C ILE A 158 -31.28 1.84 7.60
N PHE A 159 -30.54 1.55 6.52
CA PHE A 159 -29.84 2.51 5.69
C PHE A 159 -30.60 2.88 4.41
N GLY A 160 -31.89 2.59 4.36
CA GLY A 160 -32.74 2.91 3.21
C GLY A 160 -32.51 2.01 1.99
N GLY A 161 -32.02 0.80 2.20
CA GLY A 161 -31.80 -0.19 1.15
C GLY A 161 -30.43 -0.16 0.51
N ILE A 162 -29.47 0.64 1.04
CA ILE A 162 -28.13 0.79 0.46
C ILE A 162 -27.00 0.27 1.36
N GLY A 163 -27.33 -0.55 2.36
CA GLY A 163 -26.35 -1.14 3.28
C GLY A 163 -25.16 -1.81 2.61
N PRO A 164 -25.35 -2.68 1.59
CA PRO A 164 -24.23 -3.31 0.88
C PRO A 164 -23.31 -2.33 0.17
N ILE A 165 -23.80 -1.16 -0.27
CA ILE A 165 -23.00 -0.11 -0.89
C ILE A 165 -22.21 0.67 0.17
N LEU A 166 -22.82 0.93 1.33
CA LEU A 166 -22.19 1.72 2.40
C LEU A 166 -21.18 0.91 3.24
N LEU A 167 -21.32 -0.41 3.29
CA LEU A 167 -20.49 -1.26 4.14
C LEU A 167 -18.99 -1.08 3.90
N PRO A 168 -18.44 -1.08 2.66
CA PRO A 168 -17.02 -0.87 2.44
C PRO A 168 -16.54 0.52 2.90
N MET A 169 -17.36 1.56 2.78
CA MET A 169 -17.05 2.89 3.30
C MET A 169 -17.02 2.91 4.83
N ALA A 170 -17.94 2.21 5.48
CA ALA A 170 -17.98 2.08 6.93
C ALA A 170 -16.74 1.32 7.45
N ILE A 171 -16.38 0.20 6.81
CA ILE A 171 -15.14 -0.55 7.12
C ILE A 171 -13.93 0.37 7.00
N ALA A 172 -13.83 1.15 5.93
CA ALA A 172 -12.77 2.11 5.69
C ALA A 172 -12.70 3.18 6.80
N GLY A 173 -13.81 3.78 7.17
CA GLY A 173 -13.89 4.80 8.22
C GLY A 173 -13.50 4.28 9.60
N PHE A 174 -14.02 3.12 10.00
CA PHE A 174 -13.63 2.48 11.27
C PHE A 174 -12.18 2.05 11.28
N GLY A 175 -11.63 1.58 10.15
CA GLY A 175 -10.22 1.26 10.00
C GLY A 175 -9.30 2.44 10.31
N ILE A 176 -9.67 3.67 9.91
CA ILE A 176 -8.93 4.88 10.28
C ILE A 176 -8.97 5.11 11.79
N LEU A 177 -10.14 5.00 12.43
CA LEU A 177 -10.27 5.16 13.88
C LEU A 177 -9.39 4.16 14.65
N PHE A 178 -9.36 2.91 14.22
CA PHE A 178 -8.52 1.89 14.86
C PHE A 178 -7.04 2.02 14.51
N SER A 179 -6.72 2.59 13.36
CA SER A 179 -5.35 2.98 13.03
C SER A 179 -4.85 4.09 13.98
N ILE A 180 -5.70 5.07 14.34
CA ILE A 180 -5.35 6.08 15.36
C ILE A 180 -5.02 5.40 16.70
N ILE A 181 -5.81 4.43 17.13
CA ILE A 181 -5.53 3.67 18.35
C ILE A 181 -4.21 2.91 18.24
N GLY A 182 -3.98 2.24 17.09
CA GLY A 182 -2.74 1.53 16.79
C GLY A 182 -1.51 2.43 16.86
N THR A 183 -1.57 3.62 16.27
CA THR A 183 -0.45 4.58 16.29
C THR A 183 -0.11 5.06 17.70
N MET A 184 -1.09 5.19 18.60
CA MET A 184 -0.86 5.57 19.99
C MET A 184 -0.11 4.51 20.81
N LEU A 185 -0.10 3.27 20.36
CA LEU A 185 0.57 2.14 21.02
C LEU A 185 2.03 1.97 20.62
N VAL A 186 2.47 2.62 19.54
CA VAL A 186 3.87 2.55 19.10
C VAL A 186 4.77 3.36 20.01
N LYS A 187 5.43 2.67 20.91
CA LYS A 187 6.32 3.27 21.95
C LYS A 187 7.44 2.33 22.33
N ILE A 188 8.62 2.88 22.55
CA ILE A 188 9.74 2.23 23.24
C ILE A 188 10.12 3.04 24.46
N SER A 189 10.71 2.40 25.47
CA SER A 189 10.99 3.05 26.77
C SER A 189 12.49 3.24 27.02
N SER A 190 13.35 2.46 26.34
CA SER A 190 14.80 2.45 26.57
C SER A 190 15.54 3.18 25.47
N ASP A 191 16.57 3.94 25.83
CA ASP A 191 17.51 4.53 24.88
C ASP A 191 18.48 3.48 24.29
N ASP A 192 18.65 2.35 24.98
CA ASP A 192 19.45 1.20 24.54
C ASP A 192 18.61 0.18 23.71
N ALA A 193 17.41 0.56 23.29
CA ALA A 193 16.58 -0.32 22.47
C ALA A 193 17.25 -0.59 21.12
N LYS A 194 17.14 -1.84 20.66
CA LYS A 194 17.66 -2.28 19.37
C LYS A 194 16.53 -2.36 18.34
N GLU A 195 16.91 -2.57 17.07
CA GLU A 195 16.04 -2.66 15.92
C GLU A 195 14.84 -3.60 16.17
N ALA A 196 15.08 -4.79 16.73
CA ALA A 196 14.03 -5.75 17.04
C ALA A 196 12.96 -5.23 18.02
N GLN A 197 13.33 -4.32 18.93
CA GLN A 197 12.38 -3.73 19.90
C GLN A 197 11.56 -2.62 19.23
N VAL A 198 12.15 -1.84 18.34
CA VAL A 198 11.46 -0.84 17.52
C VAL A 198 10.48 -1.53 16.59
N GLN A 199 10.92 -2.56 15.85
CA GLN A 199 10.08 -3.37 14.96
C GLN A 199 8.89 -3.98 15.73
N LYS A 200 9.14 -4.54 16.91
CA LYS A 200 8.08 -5.09 17.76
C LYS A 200 7.05 -4.03 18.17
N ALA A 201 7.47 -2.82 18.48
CA ALA A 201 6.55 -1.73 18.81
C ALA A 201 5.64 -1.36 17.63
N LEU A 202 6.19 -1.27 16.43
CA LEU A 202 5.43 -1.03 15.20
C LEU A 202 4.45 -2.18 14.92
N ASN A 203 4.90 -3.42 15.06
CA ASN A 203 4.07 -4.61 14.85
C ASN A 203 2.90 -4.68 15.86
N ILE A 204 3.11 -4.30 17.12
CA ILE A 204 2.02 -4.23 18.12
C ILE A 204 0.93 -3.26 17.67
N GLY A 205 1.29 -2.04 17.24
CA GLY A 205 0.34 -1.06 16.74
C GLY A 205 -0.45 -1.58 15.53
N ASN A 206 0.24 -2.24 14.60
CA ASN A 206 -0.37 -2.84 13.41
C ASN A 206 -1.36 -3.96 13.76
N TRP A 207 -0.95 -4.94 14.57
CA TRP A 207 -1.81 -6.07 14.93
C TRP A 207 -3.03 -5.64 15.77
N VAL A 208 -2.88 -4.63 16.63
CA VAL A 208 -4.03 -4.06 17.37
C VAL A 208 -5.00 -3.39 16.42
N SER A 209 -4.51 -2.60 15.45
CA SER A 209 -5.35 -2.00 14.42
C SER A 209 -6.13 -3.04 13.62
N ILE A 210 -5.46 -4.12 13.17
CA ILE A 210 -6.08 -5.25 12.47
C ILE A 210 -7.15 -5.92 13.35
N GLY A 211 -6.82 -6.23 14.60
CA GLY A 211 -7.72 -6.91 15.53
C GLY A 211 -8.99 -6.09 15.84
N LEU A 212 -8.85 -4.79 16.06
CA LEU A 212 -9.99 -3.90 16.27
C LEU A 212 -10.84 -3.74 15.02
N THR A 213 -10.22 -3.66 13.84
CA THR A 213 -10.93 -3.63 12.55
C THR A 213 -11.71 -4.91 12.33
N LEU A 214 -11.14 -6.07 12.68
CA LEU A 214 -11.83 -7.35 12.59
C LEU A 214 -13.09 -7.39 13.45
N ILE A 215 -13.00 -6.93 14.70
CA ILE A 215 -14.14 -6.84 15.62
C ILE A 215 -15.22 -5.92 15.04
N ALA A 216 -14.81 -4.76 14.49
CA ALA A 216 -15.76 -3.84 13.86
C ALA A 216 -16.42 -4.45 12.63
N CYS A 217 -15.69 -5.16 11.78
CA CYS A 217 -16.26 -5.84 10.62
C CYS A 217 -17.39 -6.80 11.00
N TYR A 218 -17.27 -7.51 12.14
CA TYR A 218 -18.35 -8.36 12.64
C TYR A 218 -19.64 -7.55 12.90
N PHE A 219 -19.53 -6.49 13.67
CA PHE A 219 -20.70 -5.66 14.01
C PHE A 219 -21.24 -4.90 12.78
N LEU A 220 -20.37 -4.40 11.91
CA LEU A 220 -20.80 -3.70 10.70
C LEU A 220 -21.56 -4.62 9.74
N VAL A 221 -21.07 -5.83 9.53
CA VAL A 221 -21.74 -6.83 8.68
C VAL A 221 -23.10 -7.20 9.28
N GLU A 222 -23.16 -7.49 10.58
CA GLU A 222 -24.40 -7.85 11.27
C GLU A 222 -25.44 -6.73 11.23
N TYR A 223 -25.00 -5.47 11.34
CA TYR A 223 -25.87 -4.32 11.44
C TYR A 223 -26.29 -3.73 10.08
N MET A 224 -25.43 -3.84 9.06
CA MET A 224 -25.63 -3.18 7.76
C MET A 224 -26.16 -4.09 6.68
N LEU A 225 -26.03 -5.41 6.83
CA LEU A 225 -26.48 -6.38 5.83
C LEU A 225 -27.70 -7.16 6.34
N PRO A 226 -28.63 -7.54 5.46
CA PRO A 226 -29.67 -8.48 5.82
C PRO A 226 -29.08 -9.84 6.20
N SER A 227 -29.73 -10.57 7.11
CA SER A 227 -29.27 -11.86 7.62
C SER A 227 -29.00 -12.91 6.54
N THR A 228 -29.77 -12.84 5.45
CA THR A 228 -29.61 -13.68 4.25
C THR A 228 -29.67 -12.82 3.01
N MET A 229 -28.81 -13.12 2.04
CA MET A 229 -28.71 -12.40 0.78
C MET A 229 -28.62 -13.38 -0.38
N LYS A 230 -29.13 -12.99 -1.53
CA LYS A 230 -28.95 -13.71 -2.80
C LYS A 230 -27.83 -13.00 -3.56
N MET A 231 -26.90 -13.78 -4.05
CA MET A 231 -25.77 -13.30 -4.87
C MET A 231 -25.52 -14.24 -6.01
N GLU A 232 -25.19 -13.68 -7.15
CA GLU A 232 -24.75 -14.45 -8.29
C GLU A 232 -23.31 -14.93 -8.12
N PHE A 233 -23.12 -16.24 -8.26
CA PHE A 233 -21.81 -16.88 -8.36
C PHE A 233 -21.61 -17.29 -9.82
N TYR A 234 -20.68 -16.63 -10.49
CA TYR A 234 -20.44 -16.84 -11.91
C TYR A 234 -20.16 -18.32 -12.23
N GLY A 235 -20.91 -18.86 -13.17
CA GLY A 235 -20.87 -20.28 -13.55
C GLY A 235 -21.69 -21.21 -12.64
N GLU A 236 -22.22 -20.74 -11.50
CA GLU A 236 -22.97 -21.54 -10.54
C GLU A 236 -24.36 -20.98 -10.23
N GLY A 237 -24.68 -19.78 -10.75
CA GLY A 237 -25.97 -19.10 -10.61
C GLY A 237 -26.18 -18.41 -9.25
N LEU A 238 -27.40 -17.98 -9.00
CA LEU A 238 -27.80 -17.31 -7.77
C LEU A 238 -27.78 -18.28 -6.58
N LYS A 239 -27.07 -17.89 -5.53
CA LYS A 239 -26.98 -18.61 -4.26
C LYS A 239 -27.49 -17.74 -3.11
N GLU A 240 -28.18 -18.37 -2.19
CA GLU A 240 -28.53 -17.76 -0.91
C GLU A 240 -27.41 -17.96 0.10
N ILE A 241 -26.92 -16.87 0.66
CA ILE A 241 -25.84 -16.85 1.64
C ILE A 241 -26.24 -16.03 2.88
N SER A 242 -25.68 -16.39 4.03
CA SER A 242 -25.82 -15.57 5.23
C SER A 242 -24.83 -14.40 5.23
N SER A 243 -25.17 -13.29 5.89
CA SER A 243 -24.27 -12.14 6.14
C SER A 243 -22.97 -12.56 6.79
N MET A 244 -22.98 -13.59 7.64
CA MET A 244 -21.75 -14.13 8.27
C MET A 244 -20.72 -14.64 7.27
N ARG A 245 -21.11 -15.13 6.10
CA ARG A 245 -20.17 -15.52 5.05
C ARG A 245 -19.43 -14.31 4.48
N VAL A 246 -20.10 -13.16 4.42
CA VAL A 246 -19.46 -11.89 4.05
C VAL A 246 -18.43 -11.48 5.11
N PHE A 247 -18.77 -11.63 6.40
CA PHE A 247 -17.79 -11.42 7.48
C PHE A 247 -16.58 -12.34 7.37
N TYR A 248 -16.77 -13.61 7.03
CA TYR A 248 -15.63 -14.54 6.80
C TYR A 248 -14.73 -14.08 5.65
N ALA A 249 -15.30 -13.47 4.61
CA ALA A 249 -14.50 -12.87 3.55
C ALA A 249 -13.66 -11.67 4.04
N THR A 250 -14.19 -10.82 4.94
CA THR A 250 -13.40 -9.73 5.54
C THR A 250 -12.27 -10.24 6.44
N ILE A 251 -12.50 -11.34 7.18
CA ILE A 251 -11.43 -12.02 7.95
C ILE A 251 -10.28 -12.43 7.02
N VAL A 252 -10.60 -13.05 5.89
CA VAL A 252 -9.59 -13.47 4.91
C VAL A 252 -8.72 -12.28 4.49
N GLY A 253 -9.32 -11.13 4.14
CA GLY A 253 -8.58 -9.95 3.74
C GLY A 253 -7.62 -9.45 4.82
N LEU A 254 -8.11 -9.28 6.05
CA LEU A 254 -7.31 -8.81 7.19
C LEU A 254 -6.16 -9.79 7.54
N VAL A 255 -6.46 -11.08 7.59
CA VAL A 255 -5.47 -12.12 7.92
C VAL A 255 -4.39 -12.20 6.83
N VAL A 256 -4.79 -12.19 5.56
CA VAL A 256 -3.84 -12.25 4.45
C VAL A 256 -2.98 -11.00 4.38
N GLY A 257 -3.55 -9.81 4.62
CA GLY A 257 -2.77 -8.57 4.72
C GLY A 257 -1.68 -8.65 5.80
N GLY A 258 -2.02 -9.11 6.99
CA GLY A 258 -1.06 -9.34 8.07
C GLY A 258 -0.02 -10.43 7.76
N ALA A 259 -0.45 -11.52 7.12
CA ALA A 259 0.44 -12.61 6.72
C ALA A 259 1.46 -12.18 5.66
N ILE A 260 1.03 -11.41 4.66
CA ILE A 260 1.93 -10.86 3.61
C ILE A 260 2.95 -9.91 4.24
N SER A 261 2.52 -9.05 5.17
CA SER A 261 3.43 -8.19 5.93
C SER A 261 4.50 -9.02 6.66
N SER A 262 4.09 -10.10 7.35
CA SER A 262 5.02 -10.98 8.06
C SER A 262 5.96 -11.76 7.14
N VAL A 263 5.49 -12.22 5.99
CA VAL A 263 6.32 -12.88 4.96
C VAL A 263 7.35 -11.88 4.42
N THR A 264 6.95 -10.66 4.13
CA THR A 264 7.85 -9.63 3.61
C THR A 264 8.90 -9.28 4.67
N GLU A 265 8.51 -9.09 5.93
CA GLU A 265 9.43 -8.85 7.05
C GLU A 265 10.49 -9.98 7.15
N TYR A 266 10.08 -11.24 7.00
CA TYR A 266 11.01 -12.37 7.02
C TYR A 266 12.06 -12.30 5.89
N TYR A 267 11.68 -11.89 4.68
CA TYR A 267 12.61 -11.82 3.54
C TYR A 267 13.46 -10.56 3.49
N THR A 268 13.11 -9.52 4.24
CA THR A 268 13.76 -8.20 4.19
C THR A 268 14.32 -7.71 5.53
N GLY A 269 13.93 -8.34 6.63
CA GLY A 269 14.31 -7.92 7.98
C GLY A 269 15.77 -8.19 8.32
N LEU A 270 16.39 -7.28 9.05
CA LEU A 270 17.76 -7.40 9.51
C LEU A 270 17.97 -8.68 10.34
N GLY A 271 19.04 -9.41 10.05
CA GLY A 271 19.42 -10.63 10.77
C GLY A 271 18.62 -11.89 10.41
N THR A 272 17.63 -11.79 9.50
CA THR A 272 16.90 -12.96 9.00
C THR A 272 17.77 -13.82 8.06
N ASN A 273 17.47 -15.11 7.96
CA ASN A 273 18.24 -16.01 7.12
C ASN A 273 18.36 -15.57 5.64
N PRO A 274 17.28 -15.12 4.96
CA PRO A 274 17.40 -14.65 3.58
C PRO A 274 18.35 -13.46 3.43
N VAL A 275 18.25 -12.47 4.31
CA VAL A 275 19.12 -11.29 4.29
C VAL A 275 20.57 -11.65 4.60
N MET A 276 20.81 -12.50 5.61
CA MET A 276 22.15 -12.96 5.96
C MET A 276 22.80 -13.78 4.85
N ALA A 277 22.02 -14.51 4.05
CA ALA A 277 22.52 -15.21 2.87
C ALA A 277 23.03 -14.22 1.80
N ILE A 278 22.36 -13.08 1.61
CA ILE A 278 22.81 -11.99 0.71
C ILE A 278 24.11 -11.37 1.25
N VAL A 279 24.15 -11.06 2.56
CA VAL A 279 25.33 -10.51 3.24
C VAL A 279 26.56 -11.40 3.03
N GLN A 280 26.41 -12.72 3.18
CA GLN A 280 27.50 -13.65 2.93
C GLN A 280 28.00 -13.62 1.46
N LYS A 281 27.09 -13.44 0.50
CA LYS A 281 27.44 -13.35 -0.92
C LYS A 281 28.11 -12.01 -1.28
N SER A 282 27.83 -10.95 -0.54
CA SER A 282 28.49 -9.65 -0.72
C SER A 282 30.01 -9.73 -0.57
N SER A 283 30.50 -10.63 0.28
CA SER A 283 31.95 -10.84 0.46
C SER A 283 32.68 -11.38 -0.78
N THR A 284 31.95 -11.93 -1.74
CA THR A 284 32.52 -12.51 -2.98
C THR A 284 32.47 -11.55 -4.18
N GLY A 285 31.88 -10.37 -4.01
CA GLY A 285 31.84 -9.29 -4.99
C GLY A 285 30.44 -8.86 -5.44
N ALA A 286 30.40 -7.78 -6.21
CA ALA A 286 29.13 -7.16 -6.63
C ALA A 286 28.25 -8.10 -7.48
N GLY A 287 28.83 -8.86 -8.41
CA GLY A 287 28.06 -9.75 -9.29
C GLY A 287 27.31 -10.84 -8.52
N THR A 288 27.96 -11.49 -7.57
CA THR A 288 27.34 -12.52 -6.72
C THR A 288 26.30 -11.92 -5.77
N ASN A 289 26.51 -10.70 -5.31
CA ASN A 289 25.55 -9.99 -4.48
C ASN A 289 24.26 -9.67 -5.25
N VAL A 290 24.36 -9.15 -6.46
CA VAL A 290 23.21 -8.86 -7.34
C VAL A 290 22.41 -10.15 -7.63
N ILE A 291 23.10 -11.25 -7.96
CA ILE A 291 22.46 -12.56 -8.21
C ILE A 291 21.74 -13.04 -6.95
N ALA A 292 22.37 -12.95 -5.78
CA ALA A 292 21.76 -13.39 -4.52
C ALA A 292 20.53 -12.56 -4.17
N GLY A 293 20.58 -11.23 -4.34
CA GLY A 293 19.48 -10.33 -4.10
C GLY A 293 18.28 -10.62 -5.02
N LEU A 294 18.53 -10.74 -6.33
CA LEU A 294 17.49 -11.10 -7.30
C LEU A 294 16.87 -12.46 -7.00
N ALA A 295 17.70 -13.48 -6.72
CA ALA A 295 17.19 -14.83 -6.40
C ALA A 295 16.31 -14.82 -5.14
N THR A 296 16.74 -14.12 -4.07
CA THR A 296 15.97 -14.00 -2.84
C THR A 296 14.65 -13.26 -3.08
N GLY A 297 14.68 -12.15 -3.85
CA GLY A 297 13.49 -11.41 -4.24
C GLY A 297 12.51 -12.27 -5.04
N MET A 298 12.99 -13.04 -6.01
CA MET A 298 12.13 -13.96 -6.79
C MET A 298 11.52 -15.06 -5.92
N ILE A 299 12.29 -15.65 -5.00
CA ILE A 299 11.77 -16.68 -4.07
C ILE A 299 10.71 -16.09 -3.13
N SER A 300 10.87 -14.87 -2.66
CA SER A 300 9.92 -14.21 -1.74
C SER A 300 8.53 -13.98 -2.36
N THR A 301 8.42 -13.97 -3.68
CA THR A 301 7.12 -13.84 -4.35
C THR A 301 6.25 -15.09 -4.21
N PHE A 302 6.85 -16.28 -4.07
CA PHE A 302 6.13 -17.53 -4.07
C PHE A 302 5.14 -17.67 -2.89
N PRO A 303 5.53 -17.53 -1.62
CA PRO A 303 4.57 -17.56 -0.51
C PRO A 303 3.53 -16.45 -0.59
N THR A 304 3.90 -15.27 -1.07
CA THR A 304 2.98 -14.14 -1.24
C THR A 304 1.90 -14.45 -2.28
N VAL A 305 2.27 -15.05 -3.41
CA VAL A 305 1.31 -15.44 -4.46
C VAL A 305 0.37 -16.55 -3.97
N ILE A 306 0.86 -17.51 -3.17
CA ILE A 306 0.00 -18.55 -2.57
C ILE A 306 -1.02 -17.93 -1.62
N LEU A 307 -0.60 -17.01 -0.73
CA LEU A 307 -1.50 -16.32 0.18
C LEU A 307 -2.55 -15.51 -0.57
N PHE A 308 -2.16 -14.83 -1.62
CA PHE A 308 -3.04 -14.07 -2.48
C PHE A 308 -4.05 -14.98 -3.21
N ALA A 309 -3.60 -16.07 -3.82
CA ALA A 309 -4.48 -17.04 -4.48
C ALA A 309 -5.48 -17.66 -3.50
N ALA A 310 -5.02 -18.01 -2.29
CA ALA A 310 -5.89 -18.51 -1.23
C ALA A 310 -6.91 -17.45 -0.79
N ALA A 311 -6.52 -16.17 -0.71
CA ALA A 311 -7.44 -15.09 -0.40
C ALA A 311 -8.55 -14.96 -1.44
N ILE A 312 -8.20 -14.95 -2.72
CA ILE A 312 -9.18 -14.87 -3.82
C ILE A 312 -10.14 -16.04 -3.73
N TRP A 313 -9.62 -17.26 -3.70
CA TRP A 313 -10.45 -18.45 -3.73
C TRP A 313 -11.37 -18.55 -2.52
N SER A 314 -10.85 -18.34 -1.31
CA SER A 314 -11.65 -18.45 -0.09
C SER A 314 -12.69 -17.33 0.04
N SER A 315 -12.33 -16.08 -0.26
CA SER A 315 -13.28 -14.95 -0.20
C SER A 315 -14.39 -15.07 -1.26
N TYR A 316 -14.05 -15.56 -2.46
CA TYR A 316 -15.04 -15.88 -3.50
C TYR A 316 -15.96 -17.02 -3.05
N ALA A 317 -15.42 -18.11 -2.50
CA ALA A 317 -16.20 -19.24 -2.00
C ALA A 317 -17.17 -18.83 -0.88
N PHE A 318 -16.83 -17.82 -0.09
CA PHE A 318 -17.71 -17.30 0.96
C PHE A 318 -18.83 -16.42 0.41
N ALA A 319 -18.53 -15.42 -0.43
CA ALA A 319 -19.49 -14.41 -0.81
C ALA A 319 -19.29 -13.86 -2.24
N GLY A 320 -18.90 -14.74 -3.19
CA GLY A 320 -18.73 -14.35 -4.58
C GLY A 320 -17.75 -13.19 -4.79
N PHE A 321 -17.91 -12.43 -5.84
CA PHE A 321 -17.06 -11.27 -6.11
C PHE A 321 -17.23 -10.15 -5.09
N TYR A 322 -18.40 -9.98 -4.50
CA TYR A 322 -18.60 -9.04 -3.41
C TYR A 322 -17.73 -9.40 -2.20
N GLY A 323 -17.61 -10.70 -1.89
CA GLY A 323 -16.69 -11.19 -0.85
C GLY A 323 -15.23 -10.87 -1.15
N VAL A 324 -14.79 -11.02 -2.40
CA VAL A 324 -13.42 -10.65 -2.81
C VAL A 324 -13.17 -9.16 -2.64
N ALA A 325 -14.11 -8.32 -3.06
CA ALA A 325 -14.01 -6.87 -2.92
C ALA A 325 -14.02 -6.41 -1.46
N LEU A 326 -14.83 -7.04 -0.62
CA LEU A 326 -14.85 -6.75 0.82
C LEU A 326 -13.60 -7.27 1.54
N ALA A 327 -13.02 -8.38 1.10
CA ALA A 327 -11.71 -8.84 1.59
C ALA A 327 -10.62 -7.80 1.28
N ALA A 328 -10.61 -7.26 0.05
CA ALA A 328 -9.71 -6.17 -0.33
C ALA A 328 -9.97 -4.90 0.49
N SER A 329 -11.23 -4.50 0.66
CA SER A 329 -11.60 -3.32 1.45
C SER A 329 -11.22 -3.45 2.92
N ALA A 330 -11.41 -4.62 3.51
CA ALA A 330 -11.03 -4.90 4.89
C ALA A 330 -9.49 -4.90 5.05
N MET A 331 -8.75 -5.48 4.10
CA MET A 331 -7.29 -5.38 4.06
C MET A 331 -6.86 -3.90 4.02
N MET A 332 -7.43 -3.11 3.12
CA MET A 332 -7.12 -1.69 2.97
C MET A 332 -7.58 -0.81 4.14
N ALA A 333 -8.51 -1.27 4.99
CA ALA A 333 -8.98 -0.50 6.13
C ALA A 333 -7.85 -0.09 7.09
N THR A 334 -6.75 -0.87 7.17
CA THR A 334 -5.58 -0.56 7.98
C THR A 334 -4.52 0.28 7.27
N THR A 335 -4.79 0.80 6.08
CA THR A 335 -3.84 1.58 5.26
C THR A 335 -3.25 2.77 6.02
N ALA A 336 -4.03 3.46 6.86
CA ALA A 336 -3.53 4.57 7.66
C ALA A 336 -2.38 4.15 8.59
N MET A 337 -2.48 2.97 9.22
CA MET A 337 -1.42 2.41 10.07
C MET A 337 -0.24 1.92 9.23
N GLN A 338 -0.51 1.21 8.13
CA GLN A 338 0.53 0.69 7.23
C GLN A 338 1.38 1.83 6.64
N LEU A 339 0.72 2.90 6.18
CA LEU A 339 1.43 4.06 5.63
C LEU A 339 2.16 4.86 6.70
N ALA A 340 1.65 4.91 7.94
CA ALA A 340 2.38 5.52 9.06
C ALA A 340 3.68 4.77 9.37
N ILE A 341 3.64 3.44 9.32
CA ILE A 341 4.79 2.57 9.50
C ILE A 341 5.79 2.71 8.33
N ASP A 342 5.29 2.89 7.12
CA ASP A 342 6.10 3.01 5.93
C ASP A 342 6.80 4.38 5.85
N ALA A 343 6.06 5.48 5.96
CA ALA A 343 6.60 6.82 5.87
C ALA A 343 7.53 7.21 7.05
N PHE A 344 7.52 6.46 8.14
CA PHE A 344 8.47 6.60 9.24
C PHE A 344 9.92 6.35 8.79
N GLY A 345 10.14 5.40 7.89
CA GLY A 345 11.46 5.02 7.39
C GLY A 345 12.22 6.18 6.74
N PRO A 346 11.73 6.75 5.63
CA PRO A 346 12.36 7.88 4.94
C PRO A 346 12.60 9.11 5.83
N ILE A 347 11.73 9.35 6.82
CA ILE A 347 11.93 10.42 7.80
C ILE A 347 13.13 10.13 8.72
N SER A 348 13.34 8.87 9.07
CA SER A 348 14.46 8.45 9.92
C SER A 348 15.78 8.45 9.17
N ASP A 349 15.75 8.02 7.90
CA ASP A 349 16.88 8.05 6.98
C ASP A 349 17.37 9.48 6.76
N ASN A 350 16.49 10.37 6.33
CA ASN A 350 16.80 11.80 6.19
C ASN A 350 17.32 12.45 7.48
N ALA A 351 16.82 12.03 8.65
CA ALA A 351 17.35 12.50 9.93
C ALA A 351 18.78 12.04 10.16
N GLY A 352 19.15 10.84 9.66
CA GLY A 352 20.51 10.31 9.63
C GLY A 352 21.42 11.13 8.74
N GLY A 353 21.02 11.37 7.49
CA GLY A 353 21.74 12.20 6.54
C GLY A 353 21.97 13.63 7.05
N ILE A 354 20.96 14.26 7.64
CA ILE A 354 21.11 15.60 8.25
C ILE A 354 22.05 15.56 9.47
N ALA A 355 22.02 14.48 10.26
CA ALA A 355 22.93 14.36 11.42
C ALA A 355 24.38 14.26 10.98
N GLU A 356 24.66 13.52 9.90
CA GLU A 356 26.00 13.39 9.32
C GLU A 356 26.46 14.72 8.69
N MET A 357 25.66 15.30 7.79
CA MET A 357 25.97 16.58 7.15
C MET A 357 26.19 17.73 8.16
N SER A 358 25.57 17.65 9.35
CA SER A 358 25.70 18.65 10.41
C SER A 358 26.81 18.31 11.40
N GLU A 359 27.60 17.25 11.17
CA GLU A 359 28.69 16.79 12.03
C GLU A 359 28.24 16.63 13.50
N LEU A 360 27.03 16.05 13.72
CA LEU A 360 26.51 15.82 15.05
C LEU A 360 27.28 14.68 15.77
N PRO A 361 27.22 14.61 17.13
CA PRO A 361 27.83 13.54 17.87
C PRO A 361 27.39 12.16 17.36
N LYS A 362 28.32 11.19 17.32
CA LYS A 362 28.08 9.83 16.81
C LYS A 362 26.87 9.12 17.42
N GLU A 363 26.56 9.41 18.66
CA GLU A 363 25.36 8.88 19.35
C GLU A 363 24.05 9.24 18.65
N VAL A 364 23.99 10.43 18.03
CA VAL A 364 22.83 10.88 17.27
C VAL A 364 22.67 10.03 16.02
N ARG A 365 23.75 9.82 15.28
CA ARG A 365 23.76 8.95 14.10
C ARG A 365 23.40 7.51 14.47
N THR A 366 23.98 6.94 15.52
CA THR A 366 23.61 5.59 15.98
C THR A 366 22.12 5.43 16.25
N ARG A 367 21.46 6.44 16.84
CA ARG A 367 20.00 6.42 17.09
C ARG A 367 19.20 6.50 15.80
N THR A 368 19.63 7.32 14.83
CA THR A 368 18.95 7.41 13.54
C THR A 368 19.16 6.15 12.71
N ASP A 369 20.35 5.56 12.72
CA ASP A 369 20.67 4.31 12.00
C ASP A 369 19.83 3.12 12.50
N ILE A 370 19.57 3.03 13.81
CA ILE A 370 18.65 2.02 14.35
C ILE A 370 17.23 2.20 13.79
N LEU A 371 16.74 3.45 13.70
CA LEU A 371 15.41 3.73 13.16
C LEU A 371 15.36 3.53 11.66
N ASP A 372 16.38 3.93 10.92
CA ASP A 372 16.50 3.76 9.48
C ASP A 372 16.54 2.26 9.09
N SER A 373 17.34 1.46 9.79
CA SER A 373 17.40 0.00 9.55
C SER A 373 16.03 -0.67 9.70
N VAL A 374 15.21 -0.24 10.67
CA VAL A 374 13.82 -0.67 10.82
C VAL A 374 12.95 -0.09 9.69
N GLY A 375 13.18 1.17 9.32
CA GLY A 375 12.51 1.87 8.24
C GLY A 375 12.63 1.16 6.90
N ASN A 376 13.82 0.67 6.57
CA ASN A 376 14.06 -0.12 5.35
C ASN A 376 13.25 -1.43 5.31
N THR A 377 13.11 -2.11 6.45
CA THR A 377 12.27 -3.30 6.58
C THR A 377 10.78 -2.96 6.44
N THR A 378 10.33 -1.89 7.08
CA THR A 378 8.93 -1.48 7.05
C THR A 378 8.52 -0.93 5.69
N ALA A 379 9.41 -0.23 4.98
CA ALA A 379 9.19 0.21 3.60
C ALA A 379 8.97 -0.98 2.66
N ALA A 380 9.75 -2.05 2.80
CA ALA A 380 9.52 -3.29 2.05
C ALA A 380 8.18 -3.93 2.39
N THR A 381 7.80 -3.96 3.67
CA THR A 381 6.52 -4.49 4.15
C THR A 381 5.33 -3.69 3.60
N GLY A 382 5.42 -2.36 3.60
CA GLY A 382 4.41 -1.47 3.00
C GLY A 382 4.24 -1.70 1.51
N LYS A 383 5.35 -1.89 0.77
CA LYS A 383 5.32 -2.23 -0.66
C LYS A 383 4.66 -3.60 -0.90
N GLY A 384 4.98 -4.62 -0.10
CA GLY A 384 4.34 -5.94 -0.18
C GLY A 384 2.82 -5.86 0.04
N PHE A 385 2.38 -5.10 1.03
CA PHE A 385 0.98 -4.82 1.31
C PHE A 385 0.29 -4.10 0.13
N ALA A 386 0.92 -3.06 -0.43
CA ALA A 386 0.39 -2.30 -1.57
C ALA A 386 0.22 -3.18 -2.81
N ILE A 387 1.18 -4.05 -3.12
CA ILE A 387 1.09 -4.98 -4.26
C ILE A 387 -0.06 -5.97 -4.07
N ALA A 388 -0.21 -6.56 -2.89
CA ALA A 388 -1.26 -7.53 -2.61
C ALA A 388 -2.65 -6.90 -2.63
N SER A 389 -2.80 -5.70 -2.07
CA SER A 389 -4.07 -4.97 -2.11
C SER A 389 -4.43 -4.56 -3.54
N ALA A 390 -3.48 -4.07 -4.33
CA ALA A 390 -3.70 -3.72 -5.74
C ALA A 390 -4.12 -4.93 -6.59
N ALA A 391 -3.57 -6.11 -6.31
CA ALA A 391 -3.97 -7.34 -6.99
C ALA A 391 -5.42 -7.76 -6.66
N LEU A 392 -5.83 -7.68 -5.39
CA LEU A 392 -7.24 -7.90 -5.00
C LEU A 392 -8.17 -6.82 -5.59
N THR A 393 -7.73 -5.56 -5.59
CA THR A 393 -8.48 -4.44 -6.17
C THR A 393 -8.70 -4.64 -7.67
N SER A 394 -7.66 -5.05 -8.41
CA SER A 394 -7.78 -5.29 -9.85
C SER A 394 -8.81 -6.38 -10.17
N LEU A 395 -8.89 -7.42 -9.33
CA LEU A 395 -9.91 -8.45 -9.49
C LEU A 395 -11.31 -7.94 -9.14
N ALA A 396 -11.46 -7.11 -8.12
CA ALA A 396 -12.73 -6.48 -7.76
C ALA A 396 -13.23 -5.53 -8.87
N LEU A 397 -12.33 -4.73 -9.45
CA LEU A 397 -12.64 -3.86 -10.59
C LEU A 397 -12.98 -4.69 -11.83
N PHE A 398 -12.27 -5.78 -12.07
CA PHE A 398 -12.57 -6.70 -13.17
C PHE A 398 -13.94 -7.35 -12.99
N ALA A 399 -14.29 -7.78 -11.77
CA ALA A 399 -15.62 -8.31 -11.46
C ALA A 399 -16.71 -7.25 -11.71
N ALA A 400 -16.50 -6.01 -11.30
CA ALA A 400 -17.41 -4.90 -11.58
C ALA A 400 -17.58 -4.68 -13.11
N TYR A 401 -16.49 -4.75 -13.89
CA TYR A 401 -16.53 -4.65 -15.34
C TYR A 401 -17.32 -5.81 -15.99
N VAL A 402 -17.05 -7.06 -15.58
CA VAL A 402 -17.77 -8.26 -16.08
C VAL A 402 -19.27 -8.13 -15.81
N THR A 403 -19.63 -7.70 -14.61
CA THR A 403 -21.03 -7.50 -14.24
C THR A 403 -21.69 -6.36 -15.02
N PHE A 404 -20.97 -5.25 -15.23
CA PHE A 404 -21.44 -4.11 -16.04
C PHE A 404 -21.70 -4.48 -17.50
N THR A 405 -20.79 -5.24 -18.11
CA THR A 405 -20.90 -5.66 -19.52
C THR A 405 -21.85 -6.83 -19.73
N GLY A 406 -22.29 -7.51 -18.68
CA GLY A 406 -23.19 -8.66 -18.74
C GLY A 406 -22.58 -9.91 -19.41
N ILE A 407 -21.24 -10.00 -19.44
CA ILE A 407 -20.55 -11.20 -19.95
C ILE A 407 -20.48 -12.27 -18.86
N ASP A 408 -20.81 -13.51 -19.20
CA ASP A 408 -20.85 -14.64 -18.25
C ASP A 408 -19.47 -15.21 -17.90
N GLY A 409 -18.41 -14.79 -18.60
CA GLY A 409 -17.05 -15.24 -18.36
C GLY A 409 -16.11 -14.97 -19.53
N ILE A 410 -14.83 -15.19 -19.28
CA ILE A 410 -13.77 -15.03 -20.29
C ILE A 410 -13.18 -16.39 -20.63
N ASN A 411 -13.39 -16.80 -21.87
CA ASN A 411 -12.84 -18.06 -22.38
C ASN A 411 -11.42 -17.87 -22.90
N ILE A 412 -10.43 -18.31 -22.10
CA ILE A 412 -9.01 -18.21 -22.43
C ILE A 412 -8.59 -19.09 -23.62
N PHE A 413 -9.40 -20.05 -24.04
CA PHE A 413 -9.12 -20.84 -25.26
C PHE A 413 -9.41 -20.07 -26.55
N LYS A 414 -10.10 -18.92 -26.47
CA LYS A 414 -10.25 -18.06 -27.64
C LYS A 414 -8.92 -17.39 -27.96
N ALA A 415 -8.41 -17.57 -29.17
CA ALA A 415 -7.10 -17.07 -29.61
C ALA A 415 -6.89 -15.56 -29.34
N PRO A 416 -7.86 -14.64 -29.61
CA PRO A 416 -7.69 -13.23 -29.26
C PRO A 416 -7.53 -12.98 -27.77
N VAL A 417 -8.26 -13.71 -26.92
CA VAL A 417 -8.19 -13.57 -25.46
C VAL A 417 -6.81 -14.03 -24.95
N LEU A 418 -6.34 -15.18 -25.43
CA LEU A 418 -5.04 -15.72 -25.06
C LEU A 418 -3.90 -14.78 -25.55
N ALA A 419 -3.98 -14.23 -26.75
CA ALA A 419 -3.00 -13.28 -27.25
C ALA A 419 -2.94 -12.02 -26.39
N MET A 420 -4.08 -11.45 -26.00
CA MET A 420 -4.13 -10.28 -25.12
C MET A 420 -3.66 -10.57 -23.70
N LEU A 421 -3.85 -11.81 -23.21
CA LEU A 421 -3.30 -12.24 -21.92
C LEU A 421 -1.76 -12.20 -21.92
N PHE A 422 -1.11 -12.68 -22.99
CA PHE A 422 0.35 -12.59 -23.14
C PHE A 422 0.84 -11.15 -23.24
N ILE A 423 0.15 -10.30 -24.00
CA ILE A 423 0.49 -8.87 -24.12
C ILE A 423 0.34 -8.21 -22.73
N GLY A 424 -0.77 -8.44 -22.04
CA GLY A 424 -1.00 -7.92 -20.68
C GLY A 424 0.08 -8.36 -19.70
N GLY A 425 0.49 -9.62 -19.73
CA GLY A 425 1.56 -10.16 -18.89
C GLY A 425 2.94 -9.53 -19.14
N MET A 426 3.19 -9.01 -20.35
CA MET A 426 4.44 -8.32 -20.69
C MET A 426 4.47 -6.84 -20.25
N ILE A 427 3.32 -6.20 -20.03
CA ILE A 427 3.26 -4.77 -19.68
C ILE A 427 4.12 -4.44 -18.44
N PRO A 428 4.04 -5.17 -17.30
CA PRO A 428 4.88 -4.87 -16.14
C PRO A 428 6.38 -4.98 -16.42
N VAL A 429 6.79 -5.94 -17.26
CA VAL A 429 8.21 -6.15 -17.62
C VAL A 429 8.74 -4.99 -18.46
N VAL A 430 7.99 -4.59 -19.49
CA VAL A 430 8.36 -3.46 -20.35
C VAL A 430 8.36 -2.15 -19.56
N PHE A 431 7.34 -1.94 -18.74
CA PHE A 431 7.26 -0.76 -17.88
C PHE A 431 8.45 -0.67 -16.91
N SER A 432 8.83 -1.76 -16.27
CA SER A 432 9.98 -1.82 -15.37
C SER A 432 11.29 -1.50 -16.12
N ALA A 433 11.46 -2.02 -17.33
CA ALA A 433 12.63 -1.73 -18.15
C ALA A 433 12.72 -0.24 -18.53
N LEU A 434 11.60 0.38 -18.89
CA LEU A 434 11.54 1.82 -19.18
C LEU A 434 11.84 2.68 -17.96
N ALA A 435 11.30 2.30 -16.79
CA ALA A 435 11.57 2.97 -15.53
C ALA A 435 13.07 2.89 -15.16
N MET A 436 13.67 1.70 -15.22
CA MET A 436 15.10 1.49 -14.96
C MET A 436 15.98 2.33 -15.90
N ASN A 437 15.68 2.37 -17.19
CA ASN A 437 16.39 3.21 -18.15
C ASN A 437 16.29 4.70 -17.80
N SER A 438 15.11 5.15 -17.36
CA SER A 438 14.89 6.55 -16.94
C SER A 438 15.67 6.90 -15.68
N VAL A 439 15.73 5.99 -14.70
CA VAL A 439 16.57 6.13 -13.49
C VAL A 439 18.03 6.22 -13.87
N GLY A 440 18.54 5.31 -14.72
CA GLY A 440 19.93 5.32 -15.17
C GLY A 440 20.33 6.61 -15.87
N LYS A 441 19.45 7.15 -16.72
CA LYS A 441 19.68 8.43 -17.39
C LYS A 441 19.73 9.59 -16.40
N ALA A 442 18.75 9.71 -15.53
CA ALA A 442 18.66 10.78 -14.55
C ALA A 442 19.82 10.71 -13.53
N ALA A 443 20.24 9.52 -13.10
CA ALA A 443 21.41 9.32 -12.25
C ALA A 443 22.70 9.82 -12.93
N MET A 444 22.89 9.54 -14.21
CA MET A 444 24.05 10.04 -14.95
C MET A 444 24.03 11.56 -15.10
N ASP A 445 22.86 12.18 -15.32
CA ASP A 445 22.75 13.63 -15.36
C ASP A 445 23.15 14.25 -14.01
N MET A 446 22.77 13.64 -12.89
CA MET A 446 23.19 14.01 -11.54
C MET A 446 24.72 13.87 -11.37
N VAL A 447 25.29 12.76 -11.77
CA VAL A 447 26.74 12.51 -11.72
C VAL A 447 27.53 13.60 -12.48
N TYR A 448 27.06 13.96 -13.68
CA TYR A 448 27.71 15.03 -14.45
C TYR A 448 27.62 16.39 -13.75
N GLU A 449 26.50 16.72 -13.14
CA GLU A 449 26.34 17.98 -12.41
C GLU A 449 27.23 18.02 -11.16
N VAL A 450 27.32 16.94 -10.39
CA VAL A 450 28.18 16.90 -9.19
C VAL A 450 29.65 16.97 -9.58
N ARG A 451 30.08 16.25 -10.64
CA ARG A 451 31.44 16.36 -11.17
C ARG A 451 31.78 17.79 -11.63
N ARG A 452 30.80 18.49 -12.24
CA ARG A 452 30.94 19.91 -12.60
C ARG A 452 31.15 20.76 -11.35
N GLN A 453 30.34 20.56 -10.32
CA GLN A 453 30.46 21.32 -9.07
C GLN A 453 31.81 21.09 -8.39
N PHE A 454 32.27 19.84 -8.27
CA PHE A 454 33.59 19.56 -7.70
C PHE A 454 34.76 20.22 -8.47
N LYS A 455 34.60 20.45 -9.78
CA LYS A 455 35.62 21.07 -10.61
C LYS A 455 35.57 22.60 -10.62
N GLU A 456 34.36 23.19 -10.56
CA GLU A 456 34.15 24.60 -10.82
C GLU A 456 33.83 25.42 -9.56
N ILE A 457 33.35 24.78 -8.50
CA ILE A 457 33.00 25.46 -7.24
C ILE A 457 34.08 25.14 -6.19
N PRO A 458 34.91 26.15 -5.81
CA PRO A 458 35.91 25.95 -4.76
C PRO A 458 35.27 25.90 -3.36
N GLY A 459 35.69 24.93 -2.54
CA GLY A 459 35.31 24.82 -1.13
C GLY A 459 34.95 23.42 -0.72
#